data_2b630c23ea2faed6614c5781ce60e217
#
_entry.id   2b630c23ea2faed6614c5781ce60e217
#
_cell.length_a   1.000
_cell.length_b   1.000
_cell.length_c   1.000
_cell.angle_alpha   90.00
_cell.angle_beta   90.00
_cell.angle_gamma   90.00
#
_symmetry.space_group_name_H-M   'P 1'
#
loop_
_entity.id
_entity.type
_entity.pdbx_description
1 polymer ?
#
loop_
_entity_poly.entity_id
_entity_poly.type
_entity_poly.pdbx_seq_one_letter_code
_entity_poly.pdbx_strand_id
1 'polypeptide(L)'
;MAVGKEMLYDQLPADVKPRVVWREKFWLTDEALSTYRRSAGLFGHEMHSPIMSIGQGIPAIVCRWAEQTSKGDMWRTIGLGDWLFDLDQPEQAQRVPAAVLALAKDPAAARAQAARARTVVERYQRDTMAVLARKLT
;
A
#
# COMPACT_ATOMS: atom_id res chain seq x y z
N MET A 1 3.42 -19.29 -5.51
CA MET A 1 4.13 -19.03 -4.22
C MET A 1 5.53 -19.64 -4.18
N ALA A 2 5.78 -20.81 -4.77
CA ALA A 2 7.13 -21.40 -4.82
C ALA A 2 8.18 -20.47 -5.44
N VAL A 3 7.87 -19.87 -6.60
CA VAL A 3 8.77 -18.92 -7.29
C VAL A 3 9.16 -17.74 -6.41
N GLY A 4 8.19 -17.12 -5.72
CA GLY A 4 8.49 -15.99 -4.83
C GLY A 4 9.35 -16.40 -3.63
N LYS A 5 9.19 -17.62 -3.12
CA LYS A 5 10.05 -18.14 -2.07
C LYS A 5 11.49 -18.29 -2.56
N GLU A 6 11.67 -18.95 -3.67
CA GLU A 6 12.97 -19.21 -4.28
C GLU A 6 13.71 -17.93 -4.68
N MET A 7 12.99 -16.99 -5.32
CA MET A 7 13.59 -15.76 -5.84
C MET A 7 13.81 -14.68 -4.77
N LEU A 8 13.09 -14.70 -3.66
CA LEU A 8 13.17 -13.66 -2.63
C LEU A 8 13.62 -14.22 -1.28
N TYR A 9 12.80 -15.06 -0.65
CA TYR A 9 13.07 -15.50 0.72
C TYR A 9 14.34 -16.34 0.83
N ASP A 10 14.54 -17.27 -0.10
CA ASP A 10 15.71 -18.18 -0.08
C ASP A 10 17.02 -17.44 -0.39
N GLN A 11 16.94 -16.28 -1.07
CA GLN A 11 18.11 -15.44 -1.38
C GLN A 11 18.47 -14.46 -0.24
N LEU A 12 17.66 -14.37 0.81
CA LEU A 12 17.96 -13.48 1.92
C LEU A 12 19.23 -13.91 2.67
N PRO A 13 20.05 -12.96 3.14
CA PRO A 13 21.18 -13.25 4.02
C PRO A 13 20.75 -14.01 5.27
N ALA A 14 21.64 -14.86 5.78
CA ALA A 14 21.35 -15.73 6.92
C ALA A 14 20.97 -14.97 8.21
N ASP A 15 21.54 -13.78 8.40
CA ASP A 15 21.25 -12.89 9.53
C ASP A 15 19.92 -12.13 9.38
N VAL A 16 19.38 -12.03 8.17
CA VAL A 16 18.10 -11.37 7.86
C VAL A 16 16.91 -12.35 7.96
N LYS A 17 17.09 -13.58 7.52
CA LYS A 17 16.03 -14.61 7.49
C LYS A 17 15.24 -14.75 8.79
N PRO A 18 15.83 -14.75 9.98
CA PRO A 18 15.09 -14.87 11.24
C PRO A 18 14.12 -13.73 11.52
N ARG A 19 14.28 -12.59 10.82
CA ARG A 19 13.40 -11.41 10.96
C ARG A 19 12.31 -11.35 9.91
N VAL A 20 12.25 -12.32 9.00
CA VAL A 20 11.30 -12.35 7.89
C VAL A 20 10.35 -13.53 8.08
N VAL A 21 9.07 -13.24 8.08
CA VAL A 21 8.02 -14.26 8.08
C VAL A 21 7.59 -14.53 6.67
N TRP A 22 7.89 -15.71 6.16
CA TRP A 22 7.37 -16.19 4.89
C TRP A 22 6.03 -16.88 5.11
N ARG A 23 4.99 -16.45 4.39
CA ARG A 23 3.66 -17.07 4.46
C ARG A 23 3.39 -17.85 3.16
N GLU A 24 3.11 -19.12 3.29
CA GLU A 24 2.87 -20.02 2.16
C GLU A 24 1.41 -20.06 1.68
N LYS A 25 0.50 -19.45 2.43
CA LYS A 25 -0.94 -19.42 2.12
C LYS A 25 -1.42 -18.00 1.92
N PHE A 26 -2.40 -17.81 1.04
CA PHE A 26 -3.11 -16.54 0.96
C PHE A 26 -3.83 -16.24 2.28
N TRP A 27 -3.89 -14.98 2.63
CA TRP A 27 -4.70 -14.53 3.76
C TRP A 27 -6.17 -14.49 3.37
N LEU A 28 -7.04 -14.83 4.28
CA LEU A 28 -8.41 -14.37 4.26
C LEU A 28 -8.44 -12.86 4.54
N THR A 29 -9.51 -12.19 4.16
CA THR A 29 -9.60 -10.72 4.26
C THR A 29 -9.42 -10.21 5.68
N ASP A 30 -10.00 -10.88 6.66
CA ASP A 30 -9.89 -10.55 8.09
C ASP A 30 -8.48 -10.77 8.64
N GLU A 31 -7.80 -11.84 8.21
CA GLU A 31 -6.40 -12.10 8.56
C GLU A 31 -5.48 -11.01 7.99
N ALA A 32 -5.71 -10.62 6.72
CA ALA A 32 -4.97 -9.55 6.06
C ALA A 32 -5.16 -8.22 6.81
N LEU A 33 -6.40 -7.82 7.08
CA LEU A 33 -6.72 -6.60 7.83
C LEU A 33 -6.09 -6.61 9.23
N SER A 34 -6.18 -7.73 9.94
CA SER A 34 -5.56 -7.89 11.27
C SER A 34 -4.05 -7.68 11.21
N THR A 35 -3.41 -8.19 10.16
CA THR A 35 -1.96 -8.03 9.95
C THR A 35 -1.60 -6.59 9.62
N TYR A 36 -2.33 -5.94 8.69
CA TYR A 36 -2.07 -4.55 8.30
C TYR A 36 -2.22 -3.59 9.48
N ARG A 37 -3.26 -3.74 10.30
CA ARG A 37 -3.49 -2.90 11.49
C ARG A 37 -2.34 -2.94 12.50
N ARG A 38 -1.58 -4.03 12.54
CA ARG A 38 -0.41 -4.22 13.42
C ARG A 38 0.92 -3.89 12.76
N SER A 39 0.92 -3.54 11.46
CA SER A 39 2.13 -3.19 10.73
C SER A 39 2.46 -1.70 10.84
N ALA A 40 3.71 -1.34 10.61
CA ALA A 40 4.15 0.04 10.45
C ALA A 40 3.70 0.62 9.10
N GLY A 41 3.57 -0.22 8.09
CA GLY A 41 3.14 0.12 6.75
C GLY A 41 3.15 -1.09 5.83
N LEU A 42 2.79 -0.87 4.59
CA LEU A 42 2.75 -1.87 3.53
C LEU A 42 3.44 -1.32 2.30
N PHE A 43 4.09 -2.16 1.53
CA PHE A 43 4.44 -1.85 0.15
C PHE A 43 4.16 -3.06 -0.75
N GLY A 44 3.80 -2.80 -1.99
CA GLY A 44 3.50 -3.86 -2.94
C GLY A 44 2.94 -3.35 -4.27
N HIS A 45 2.65 -4.26 -5.16
CA HIS A 45 2.14 -3.98 -6.52
C HIS A 45 0.67 -4.39 -6.72
N GLU A 46 0.03 -4.92 -5.70
CA GLU A 46 -1.38 -5.26 -5.69
C GLU A 46 -2.17 -4.09 -5.04
N MET A 47 -3.30 -3.68 -5.64
CA MET A 47 -4.00 -2.46 -5.22
C MET A 47 -4.98 -2.66 -4.05
N HIS A 48 -5.57 -3.83 -3.89
CA HIS A 48 -6.58 -4.03 -2.83
C HIS A 48 -5.96 -3.95 -1.43
N SER A 49 -4.78 -4.53 -1.24
CA SER A 49 -4.05 -4.48 0.03
C SER A 49 -3.69 -3.05 0.45
N PRO A 50 -3.11 -2.20 -0.43
CA PRO A 50 -2.91 -0.78 -0.15
C PRO A 50 -4.20 -0.01 0.17
N ILE A 51 -5.28 -0.24 -0.58
CA ILE A 51 -6.58 0.38 -0.32
C ILE A 51 -7.08 0.03 1.08
N MET A 52 -7.05 -1.26 1.44
CA MET A 52 -7.43 -1.72 2.77
C MET A 52 -6.56 -1.10 3.86
N SER A 53 -5.25 -0.97 3.61
CA SER A 53 -4.30 -0.38 4.56
C SER A 53 -4.63 1.09 4.81
N ILE A 54 -4.79 1.91 3.77
CA ILE A 54 -5.16 3.33 3.90
C ILE A 54 -6.52 3.47 4.59
N GLY A 55 -7.49 2.61 4.30
CA GLY A 55 -8.79 2.58 4.98
C GLY A 55 -8.68 2.34 6.50
N GLN A 56 -7.61 1.68 6.95
CA GLN A 56 -7.29 1.49 8.38
C GLN A 56 -6.30 2.54 8.93
N GLY A 57 -5.93 3.57 8.16
CA GLY A 57 -4.94 4.57 8.55
C GLY A 57 -3.51 4.03 8.56
N ILE A 58 -3.24 2.94 7.86
CA ILE A 58 -1.91 2.34 7.73
C ILE A 58 -1.26 2.84 6.45
N PRO A 59 -0.02 3.36 6.52
CA PRO A 59 0.72 3.80 5.35
C PRO A 59 0.89 2.70 4.30
N ALA A 60 0.75 3.04 3.02
CA ALA A 60 0.91 2.07 1.95
C ALA A 60 1.59 2.67 0.72
N ILE A 61 2.72 2.09 0.34
CA ILE A 61 3.47 2.39 -0.88
C ILE A 61 2.99 1.45 -1.98
N VAL A 62 2.66 2.03 -3.13
CA VAL A 62 2.20 1.30 -4.31
C VAL A 62 3.26 1.32 -5.39
N CYS A 63 3.61 0.14 -5.86
CA CYS A 63 4.42 -0.07 -7.05
C CYS A 63 3.51 -0.56 -8.18
N ARG A 64 3.59 0.03 -9.36
CA ARG A 64 2.76 -0.33 -10.52
C ARG A 64 3.59 -0.50 -11.77
N TRP A 65 2.98 -1.06 -12.79
CA TRP A 65 3.45 -1.06 -14.18
C TRP A 65 2.42 -0.35 -15.07
N ALA A 66 2.85 0.20 -16.17
CA ALA A 66 2.00 0.93 -17.12
C ALA A 66 0.81 0.08 -17.63
N GLU A 67 1.01 -1.23 -17.78
CA GLU A 67 -0.03 -2.20 -18.15
C GLU A 67 -1.24 -2.21 -17.21
N GLN A 68 -1.08 -1.78 -15.97
CA GLN A 68 -2.16 -1.69 -15.00
C GLN A 68 -3.07 -0.46 -15.23
N THR A 69 -2.85 0.26 -16.30
CA THR A 69 -3.66 1.40 -16.76
C THR A 69 -3.84 2.49 -15.69
N SER A 70 -5.07 2.86 -15.34
CA SER A 70 -5.38 3.87 -14.32
C SER A 70 -5.22 3.39 -12.87
N LYS A 71 -4.90 2.12 -12.65
CA LYS A 71 -4.63 1.63 -11.29
C LYS A 71 -3.48 2.42 -10.68
N GLY A 72 -3.69 2.89 -9.49
CA GLY A 72 -2.72 3.74 -8.80
C GLY A 72 -2.95 5.24 -8.96
N ASP A 73 -3.63 5.73 -9.99
CA ASP A 73 -3.91 7.17 -10.13
C ASP A 73 -4.71 7.73 -8.94
N MET A 74 -5.52 6.88 -8.31
CA MET A 74 -6.20 7.23 -7.06
C MET A 74 -5.23 7.66 -5.95
N TRP A 75 -3.98 7.13 -5.93
CA TRP A 75 -2.96 7.56 -4.96
C TRP A 75 -2.62 9.05 -5.12
N ARG A 76 -2.47 9.53 -6.36
CA ARG A 76 -2.28 10.96 -6.63
C ARG A 76 -3.48 11.78 -6.21
N THR A 77 -4.69 11.30 -6.51
CA THR A 77 -5.96 11.97 -6.18
C THR A 77 -6.15 12.17 -4.69
N ILE A 78 -5.70 11.23 -3.86
CA ILE A 78 -5.80 11.32 -2.40
C ILE A 78 -4.57 11.91 -1.71
N GLY A 79 -3.62 12.47 -2.49
CA GLY A 79 -2.43 13.14 -1.97
C GLY A 79 -1.29 12.20 -1.56
N LEU A 80 -1.26 10.98 -2.10
CA LEU A 80 -0.22 9.99 -1.85
C LEU A 80 0.68 9.74 -3.07
N GLY A 81 0.82 10.73 -3.97
CA GLY A 81 1.65 10.60 -5.17
C GLY A 81 3.10 10.23 -4.88
N ASP A 82 3.66 10.68 -3.76
CA ASP A 82 5.02 10.34 -3.31
C ASP A 82 5.18 8.87 -2.91
N TRP A 83 4.08 8.16 -2.72
CA TRP A 83 4.03 6.73 -2.42
C TRP A 83 3.55 5.88 -3.61
N LEU A 84 3.54 6.46 -4.81
CA LEU A 84 3.23 5.77 -6.06
C LEU A 84 4.45 5.72 -6.95
N PHE A 85 4.91 4.52 -7.28
CA PHE A 85 6.09 4.28 -8.10
C PHE A 85 5.72 3.46 -9.33
N ASP A 86 6.19 3.90 -10.48
CA ASP A 86 6.08 3.19 -11.75
C ASP A 86 7.37 2.37 -11.95
N LEU A 87 7.25 1.03 -11.96
CA LEU A 87 8.40 0.13 -12.05
C LEU A 87 8.95 0.02 -13.47
N ASP A 88 8.22 0.50 -14.50
CA ASP A 88 8.73 0.63 -15.86
C ASP A 88 9.69 1.81 -16.02
N GLN A 89 9.78 2.65 -14.99
CA GLN A 89 10.71 3.77 -14.92
C GLN A 89 11.83 3.46 -13.93
N PRO A 90 13.05 3.15 -14.40
CA PRO A 90 14.15 2.70 -13.54
C PRO A 90 14.48 3.67 -12.39
N GLU A 91 14.39 4.98 -12.64
CA GLU A 91 14.61 6.02 -11.64
C GLU A 91 13.56 6.00 -10.52
N GLN A 92 12.32 5.63 -10.80
CA GLN A 92 11.28 5.46 -9.79
C GLN A 92 11.47 4.16 -9.02
N ALA A 93 11.77 3.06 -9.72
CA ALA A 93 12.07 1.78 -9.09
C ALA A 93 13.21 1.88 -8.07
N GLN A 94 14.29 2.61 -8.41
CA GLN A 94 15.42 2.85 -7.51
C GLN A 94 15.08 3.65 -6.25
N ARG A 95 14.00 4.42 -6.26
CA ARG A 95 13.55 5.21 -5.11
C ARG A 95 12.70 4.41 -4.11
N VAL A 96 12.15 3.27 -4.49
CA VAL A 96 11.27 2.45 -3.62
C VAL A 96 11.94 2.08 -2.30
N PRO A 97 13.20 1.57 -2.26
CA PRO A 97 13.85 1.23 -1.00
C PRO A 97 13.97 2.43 -0.05
N ALA A 98 14.33 3.59 -0.57
CA ALA A 98 14.44 4.81 0.24
C ALA A 98 13.09 5.24 0.81
N ALA A 99 12.01 5.14 0.05
CA ALA A 99 10.66 5.46 0.49
C ALA A 99 10.18 4.49 1.60
N VAL A 100 10.42 3.19 1.45
CA VAL A 100 10.10 2.18 2.47
C VAL A 100 10.87 2.43 3.75
N LEU A 101 12.16 2.75 3.65
CA LEU A 101 13.00 3.08 4.80
C LEU A 101 12.55 4.37 5.49
N ALA A 102 12.14 5.39 4.74
CA ALA A 102 11.61 6.64 5.30
C ALA A 102 10.34 6.39 6.13
N LEU A 103 9.43 5.58 5.61
CA LEU A 103 8.23 5.15 6.31
C LEU A 103 8.56 4.41 7.62
N ALA A 104 9.55 3.53 7.59
CA ALA A 104 9.98 2.77 8.75
C ALA A 104 10.70 3.64 9.81
N LYS A 105 11.43 4.68 9.38
CA LYS A 105 12.17 5.60 10.26
C LYS A 105 11.28 6.58 11.00
N ASP A 106 10.19 7.02 10.37
CA ASP A 106 9.20 7.92 11.00
C ASP A 106 7.77 7.41 10.77
N PRO A 107 7.36 6.37 11.51
CA PRO A 107 6.02 5.81 11.39
C PRO A 107 4.92 6.81 11.77
N ALA A 108 5.23 7.78 12.63
CA ALA A 108 4.26 8.79 13.08
C ALA A 108 3.91 9.74 11.93
N ALA A 109 4.91 10.29 11.25
CA ALA A 109 4.71 11.14 10.07
C ALA A 109 4.00 10.38 8.93
N ALA A 110 4.39 9.12 8.69
CA ALA A 110 3.76 8.27 7.70
C ALA A 110 2.27 8.02 8.00
N ARG A 111 1.91 7.71 9.26
CA ARG A 111 0.52 7.55 9.69
C ARG A 111 -0.27 8.85 9.56
N ALA A 112 0.32 9.99 9.88
CA ALA A 112 -0.32 11.30 9.70
C ALA A 112 -0.63 11.56 8.22
N GLN A 113 0.27 11.20 7.31
CA GLN A 113 0.04 11.30 5.86
C GLN A 113 -1.09 10.36 5.40
N ALA A 114 -1.10 9.11 5.85
CA ALA A 114 -2.19 8.17 5.57
C ALA A 114 -3.54 8.66 6.10
N ALA A 115 -3.58 9.25 7.29
CA ALA A 115 -4.78 9.82 7.87
C ALA A 115 -5.33 11.01 7.05
N ARG A 116 -4.46 11.90 6.56
CA ARG A 116 -4.87 12.97 5.65
C ARG A 116 -5.48 12.42 4.36
N ALA A 117 -4.85 11.43 3.75
CA ALA A 117 -5.40 10.76 2.56
C ALA A 117 -6.76 10.13 2.84
N ARG A 118 -6.92 9.44 3.95
CA ARG A 118 -8.21 8.88 4.38
C ARG A 118 -9.29 9.96 4.51
N THR A 119 -8.99 11.11 5.07
CA THR A 119 -9.94 12.23 5.14
C THR A 119 -10.41 12.68 3.76
N VAL A 120 -9.52 12.69 2.75
CA VAL A 120 -9.89 12.99 1.36
C VAL A 120 -10.86 11.93 0.81
N VAL A 121 -10.57 10.66 1.02
CA VAL A 121 -11.44 9.54 0.61
C VAL A 121 -12.83 9.65 1.25
N GLU A 122 -12.90 9.89 2.56
CA GLU A 122 -14.16 10.03 3.30
C GLU A 122 -14.99 11.21 2.79
N ARG A 123 -14.35 12.32 2.40
CA ARG A 123 -15.02 13.45 1.77
C ARG A 123 -15.64 13.05 0.43
N TYR A 124 -14.86 12.45 -0.48
CA TYR A 124 -15.36 12.00 -1.77
C TYR A 124 -16.51 11.01 -1.64
N GLN A 125 -16.41 10.09 -0.69
CA GLN A 125 -17.48 9.14 -0.40
C GLN A 125 -18.77 9.87 0.02
N ARG A 126 -18.72 10.81 0.95
CA ARG A 126 -19.89 11.60 1.37
C ARG A 126 -20.49 12.37 0.21
N ASP A 127 -19.66 13.03 -0.59
CA ASP A 127 -20.13 13.84 -1.73
C ASP A 127 -20.84 12.96 -2.78
N THR A 128 -20.24 11.80 -3.10
CA THR A 128 -20.84 10.82 -4.03
C THR A 128 -22.15 10.26 -3.49
N MET A 129 -22.19 9.87 -2.22
CA MET A 129 -23.43 9.34 -1.60
C MET A 129 -24.51 10.40 -1.49
N ALA A 130 -24.18 11.68 -1.30
CA ALA A 130 -25.13 12.77 -1.32
C ALA A 130 -25.76 12.98 -2.71
N VAL A 131 -24.99 12.78 -3.79
CA VAL A 131 -25.54 12.80 -5.17
C VAL A 131 -26.49 11.63 -5.37
N LEU A 132 -26.12 10.43 -4.95
CA LEU A 132 -26.96 9.24 -5.07
C LEU A 132 -28.27 9.41 -4.29
N ALA A 133 -28.20 9.88 -3.03
CA ALA A 133 -29.41 10.11 -2.21
C ALA A 133 -30.39 11.06 -2.88
N ARG A 134 -29.91 12.17 -3.48
CA ARG A 134 -30.78 13.12 -4.21
C ARG A 134 -31.43 12.55 -5.47
N LYS A 135 -30.91 11.46 -6.02
CA LYS A 135 -31.48 10.80 -7.20
C LYS A 135 -32.51 9.73 -6.83
N LEU A 136 -32.53 9.30 -5.58
CA LEU A 136 -33.45 8.28 -5.07
C LEU A 136 -34.70 8.88 -4.37
N THR A 137 -34.65 10.17 -4.10
CA THR A 137 -35.79 10.97 -3.59
C THR A 137 -36.46 11.78 -4.70
#